data_94a18dfee7d36a37a8e598bbe23caa92
#
_entry.id   94a18dfee7d36a37a8e598bbe23caa92
#
_cell.length_a   1.000
_cell.length_b   1.000
_cell.length_c   1.000
_cell.angle_alpha   90.00
_cell.angle_beta   90.00
_cell.angle_gamma   90.00
#
_symmetry.space_group_name_H-M   'P 1'
#
loop_
_entity.id
_entity.type
_entity.pdbx_description
1 polymer ?
#
loop_
_entity_poly.entity_id
_entity_poly.type
_entity_poly.pdbx_seq_one_letter_code
_entity_poly.pdbx_strand_id
1 'polypeptide(L)'
;MRTVGSSVAVAHKATRRARQGKLARCWLVGIALFIVNLCFVKTDSVASLDRTNHYRQWAFIQLNNLDEFYCLDELYFYESRWNPKAVSPSGNHFGIPQGKSKWLKTATPNQQIMWGIKYNNNRYGSMCKALEHYKIKGWH
;
A
#
# COMPACT_ATOMS: atom_id res chain seq x y z
N MET A 1 -60.98 -33.51 -45.01
CA MET A 1 -59.72 -33.68 -44.32
C MET A 1 -58.95 -32.37 -44.33
N ARG A 2 -58.95 -31.60 -43.23
CA ARG A 2 -58.23 -30.33 -43.10
C ARG A 2 -57.24 -30.45 -41.92
N THR A 3 -56.03 -30.17 -42.20
CA THR A 3 -54.89 -30.28 -41.30
C THR A 3 -54.93 -29.24 -40.22
N VAL A 4 -54.97 -29.67 -38.96
CA VAL A 4 -54.76 -28.85 -37.77
C VAL A 4 -53.31 -29.08 -37.32
N GLY A 5 -52.45 -28.11 -37.52
CA GLY A 5 -51.02 -28.34 -37.19
C GLY A 5 -50.12 -27.11 -37.35
N SER A 6 -50.54 -25.90 -36.90
CA SER A 6 -49.61 -24.75 -37.02
C SER A 6 -49.64 -23.71 -35.86
N SER A 7 -50.40 -23.93 -34.81
CA SER A 7 -50.54 -22.90 -33.77
C SER A 7 -49.73 -23.13 -32.49
N VAL A 8 -49.12 -24.30 -32.27
CA VAL A 8 -48.44 -24.61 -31.01
C VAL A 8 -46.96 -24.23 -31.05
N ALA A 9 -46.31 -24.16 -32.24
CA ALA A 9 -44.89 -23.87 -32.36
C ALA A 9 -44.50 -22.41 -32.13
N VAL A 10 -45.43 -21.45 -32.32
CA VAL A 10 -45.14 -20.01 -32.21
C VAL A 10 -45.13 -19.54 -30.75
N ALA A 11 -45.93 -20.13 -29.88
CA ALA A 11 -46.02 -19.75 -28.47
C ALA A 11 -44.75 -20.16 -27.67
N HIS A 12 -44.11 -21.27 -28.01
CA HIS A 12 -42.89 -21.72 -27.33
C HIS A 12 -41.65 -20.90 -27.63
N LYS A 13 -41.59 -20.24 -28.80
CA LYS A 13 -40.40 -19.38 -29.16
C LYS A 13 -40.44 -18.03 -28.46
N ALA A 14 -41.62 -17.47 -28.18
CA ALA A 14 -41.75 -16.17 -27.52
C ALA A 14 -41.36 -16.21 -26.04
N THR A 15 -41.70 -17.28 -25.34
CA THR A 15 -41.34 -17.44 -23.91
C THR A 15 -39.83 -17.69 -23.65
N ARG A 16 -39.16 -18.35 -24.59
CA ARG A 16 -37.68 -18.54 -24.44
C ARG A 16 -36.88 -17.26 -24.67
N ARG A 17 -37.29 -16.37 -25.56
CA ARG A 17 -36.63 -15.08 -25.81
C ARG A 17 -36.75 -14.11 -24.65
N ALA A 18 -37.91 -14.06 -23.96
CA ALA A 18 -38.12 -13.18 -22.82
C ALA A 18 -37.28 -13.61 -21.58
N ARG A 19 -37.03 -14.89 -21.38
CA ARG A 19 -36.21 -15.39 -20.27
C ARG A 19 -34.69 -15.12 -20.45
N GLN A 20 -34.21 -15.20 -21.68
CA GLN A 20 -32.77 -14.95 -21.96
C GLN A 20 -32.40 -13.47 -21.77
N GLY A 21 -33.26 -12.54 -22.10
CA GLY A 21 -33.01 -11.11 -21.95
C GLY A 21 -32.87 -10.62 -20.49
N LYS A 22 -33.55 -11.26 -19.54
CA LYS A 22 -33.51 -10.88 -18.13
C LYS A 22 -32.24 -11.43 -17.41
N LEU A 23 -31.79 -12.62 -17.78
CA LEU A 23 -30.58 -13.20 -17.20
C LEU A 23 -29.31 -12.50 -17.72
N ALA A 24 -29.28 -12.10 -19.00
CA ALA A 24 -28.15 -11.37 -19.56
C ALA A 24 -27.96 -9.97 -18.92
N ARG A 25 -29.07 -9.27 -18.59
CA ARG A 25 -29.00 -7.95 -17.94
C ARG A 25 -28.50 -8.03 -16.49
N CYS A 26 -28.90 -9.05 -15.74
CA CYS A 26 -28.38 -9.26 -14.38
C CYS A 26 -26.86 -9.61 -14.37
N TRP A 27 -26.39 -10.35 -15.36
CA TRP A 27 -24.97 -10.70 -15.46
C TRP A 27 -24.09 -9.49 -15.77
N LEU A 28 -24.51 -8.62 -16.69
CA LEU A 28 -23.78 -7.41 -17.05
C LEU A 28 -23.69 -6.40 -15.90
N VAL A 29 -24.75 -6.26 -15.12
CA VAL A 29 -24.74 -5.38 -13.93
C VAL A 29 -23.81 -5.96 -12.83
N GLY A 30 -23.81 -7.27 -12.63
CA GLY A 30 -22.92 -7.92 -11.66
C GLY A 30 -21.45 -7.78 -12.06
N ILE A 31 -21.10 -7.93 -13.33
CA ILE A 31 -19.74 -7.76 -13.84
C ILE A 31 -19.30 -6.30 -13.73
N ALA A 32 -20.17 -5.34 -14.05
CA ALA A 32 -19.85 -3.91 -13.93
C ALA A 32 -19.56 -3.50 -12.47
N LEU A 33 -20.34 -3.98 -11.50
CA LEU A 33 -20.10 -3.73 -10.07
C LEU A 33 -18.83 -4.41 -9.56
N PHE A 34 -18.46 -5.57 -10.09
CA PHE A 34 -17.24 -6.27 -9.71
C PHE A 34 -15.98 -5.55 -10.24
N ILE A 35 -16.04 -5.00 -11.47
CA ILE A 35 -14.95 -4.23 -12.08
C ILE A 35 -14.73 -2.91 -11.34
N VAL A 36 -15.81 -2.22 -10.90
CA VAL A 36 -15.70 -0.98 -10.13
C VAL A 36 -15.03 -1.23 -8.78
N ASN A 37 -15.33 -2.35 -8.10
CA ASN A 37 -14.66 -2.70 -6.84
C ASN A 37 -13.17 -3.04 -7.03
N LEU A 38 -12.79 -3.69 -8.11
CA LEU A 38 -11.38 -3.99 -8.43
C LEU A 38 -10.56 -2.74 -8.77
N CYS A 39 -11.17 -1.71 -9.36
CA CYS A 39 -10.50 -0.44 -9.62
C CYS A 39 -10.29 0.40 -8.35
N PHE A 40 -11.18 0.32 -7.36
CA PHE A 40 -11.09 1.14 -6.13
C PHE A 40 -10.01 0.65 -5.16
N VAL A 41 -9.66 -0.63 -5.18
CA VAL A 41 -8.64 -1.21 -4.26
C VAL A 41 -7.20 -0.87 -4.69
N LYS A 42 -6.95 -0.48 -5.94
CA LYS A 42 -5.58 -0.26 -6.45
C LYS A 42 -5.03 1.15 -6.25
N THR A 43 -5.85 2.16 -6.05
CA THR A 43 -5.39 3.56 -6.01
C THR A 43 -4.63 3.92 -4.75
N ASP A 44 -5.04 3.40 -3.59
CA ASP A 44 -4.39 3.71 -2.31
C ASP A 44 -3.00 3.05 -2.19
N SER A 45 -2.84 1.86 -2.75
CA SER A 45 -1.56 1.13 -2.72
C SER A 45 -0.50 1.80 -3.60
N VAL A 46 -0.86 2.31 -4.77
CA VAL A 46 0.07 3.00 -5.69
C VAL A 46 0.49 4.34 -5.11
N ALA A 47 -0.45 5.14 -4.58
CA ALA A 47 -0.16 6.43 -3.96
C ALA A 47 0.70 6.30 -2.69
N SER A 48 0.57 5.19 -1.95
CA SER A 48 1.40 4.87 -0.79
C SER A 48 2.83 4.53 -1.20
N LEU A 49 2.98 3.71 -2.23
CA LEU A 49 4.28 3.30 -2.77
C LEU A 49 5.06 4.48 -3.34
N ASP A 50 4.39 5.38 -4.06
CA ASP A 50 4.98 6.58 -4.63
C ASP A 50 5.52 7.53 -3.55
N ARG A 51 4.77 7.77 -2.48
CA ARG A 51 5.22 8.58 -1.34
C ARG A 51 6.43 7.97 -0.62
N THR A 52 6.46 6.67 -0.45
CA THR A 52 7.59 5.96 0.16
C THR A 52 8.85 6.10 -0.69
N ASN A 53 8.72 5.97 -2.01
CA ASN A 53 9.84 6.17 -2.94
C ASN A 53 10.37 7.60 -2.88
N HIS A 54 9.50 8.60 -2.75
CA HIS A 54 9.90 10.00 -2.57
C HIS A 54 10.72 10.21 -1.28
N TYR A 55 10.33 9.62 -0.15
CA TYR A 55 11.09 9.71 1.11
C TYR A 55 12.47 9.05 1.01
N ARG A 56 12.56 7.89 0.37
CA ARG A 56 13.81 7.17 0.12
C ARG A 56 14.75 7.99 -0.77
N GLN A 57 14.24 8.53 -1.86
CA GLN A 57 15.03 9.38 -2.76
C GLN A 57 15.54 10.63 -2.03
N TRP A 58 14.72 11.26 -1.20
CA TRP A 58 15.13 12.42 -0.40
C TRP A 58 16.24 12.03 0.60
N ALA A 59 16.11 10.93 1.29
CA ALA A 59 17.12 10.42 2.24
C ALA A 59 18.47 10.13 1.56
N PHE A 60 18.44 9.53 0.35
CA PHE A 60 19.64 9.33 -0.46
C PHE A 60 20.36 10.63 -0.76
N ILE A 61 19.63 11.67 -1.17
CA ILE A 61 20.21 12.99 -1.45
C ILE A 61 20.88 13.58 -0.19
N GLN A 62 20.28 13.41 1.00
CA GLN A 62 20.86 13.92 2.25
C GLN A 62 22.14 13.19 2.68
N LEU A 63 22.21 11.89 2.46
CA LEU A 63 23.38 11.07 2.80
C LEU A 63 24.50 11.21 1.79
N ASN A 64 24.18 11.38 0.52
CA ASN A 64 25.10 11.43 -0.62
C ASN A 64 26.14 10.29 -0.61
N ASN A 65 25.75 9.13 -0.09
CA ASN A 65 26.54 7.92 0.02
C ASN A 65 25.63 6.71 -0.15
N LEU A 66 25.92 5.88 -1.13
CA LEU A 66 25.04 4.78 -1.52
C LEU A 66 25.01 3.67 -0.47
N ASP A 67 26.15 3.34 0.12
CA ASP A 67 26.24 2.28 1.13
C ASP A 67 25.49 2.67 2.42
N GLU A 68 25.69 3.90 2.89
CA GLU A 68 24.98 4.45 4.04
C GLU A 68 23.48 4.54 3.78
N PHE A 69 23.09 4.86 2.53
CA PHE A 69 21.69 4.87 2.16
C PHE A 69 21.06 3.47 2.18
N TYR A 70 21.71 2.46 1.64
CA TYR A 70 21.19 1.09 1.69
C TYR A 70 21.04 0.58 3.12
N CYS A 71 21.99 0.91 3.99
CA CYS A 71 21.90 0.59 5.40
C CYS A 71 20.73 1.31 6.09
N LEU A 72 20.52 2.58 5.78
CA LEU A 72 19.38 3.34 6.30
C LEU A 72 18.04 2.81 5.77
N ASP A 73 18.01 2.47 4.47
CA ASP A 73 16.81 1.96 3.80
C ASP A 73 16.33 0.65 4.43
N GLU A 74 17.25 -0.28 4.66
CA GLU A 74 16.97 -1.54 5.34
C GLU A 74 16.53 -1.32 6.79
N LEU A 75 17.21 -0.44 7.52
CA LEU A 75 16.87 -0.11 8.91
C LEU A 75 15.45 0.46 9.01
N TYR A 76 15.10 1.46 8.19
CA TYR A 76 13.77 2.08 8.24
C TYR A 76 12.66 1.19 7.67
N PHE A 77 13.02 0.21 6.84
CA PHE A 77 12.07 -0.84 6.45
C PHE A 77 11.67 -1.70 7.65
N TYR A 78 12.62 -2.11 8.50
CA TYR A 78 12.32 -2.87 9.72
C TYR A 78 11.55 -2.03 10.75
N GLU A 79 11.90 -0.76 10.93
CA GLU A 79 11.32 0.12 11.93
C GLU A 79 9.86 0.50 11.66
N SER A 80 9.55 0.91 10.44
CA SER A 80 8.23 1.47 10.13
C SER A 80 7.73 1.18 8.72
N ARG A 81 8.53 0.52 7.88
CA ARG A 81 8.33 0.44 6.42
C ARG A 81 8.21 1.84 5.81
N TRP A 82 9.02 2.78 6.29
CA TRP A 82 8.99 4.18 5.87
C TRP A 82 7.67 4.92 6.14
N ASN A 83 6.88 4.44 7.09
CA ASN A 83 5.60 5.06 7.42
C ASN A 83 5.78 6.21 8.41
N PRO A 84 5.55 7.48 8.01
CA PRO A 84 5.72 8.63 8.89
C PRO A 84 4.67 8.70 10.01
N LYS A 85 3.59 7.93 9.92
CA LYS A 85 2.52 7.85 10.92
C LYS A 85 2.64 6.62 11.80
N ALA A 86 3.71 5.83 11.69
CA ALA A 86 3.89 4.65 12.49
C ALA A 86 3.99 4.98 13.97
N VAL A 87 3.34 4.18 14.78
CA VAL A 87 3.43 4.18 16.25
C VAL A 87 3.67 2.75 16.69
N SER A 88 4.67 2.54 17.56
CA SER A 88 4.94 1.20 18.09
C SER A 88 3.77 0.67 18.93
N PRO A 89 3.62 -0.66 19.08
CA PRO A 89 2.58 -1.24 19.92
C PRO A 89 2.60 -0.72 21.38
N SER A 90 3.78 -0.37 21.90
CA SER A 90 3.95 0.24 23.23
C SER A 90 3.54 1.72 23.28
N GLY A 91 3.25 2.35 22.14
CA GLY A 91 2.88 3.77 22.06
C GLY A 91 4.03 4.76 22.31
N ASN A 92 5.27 4.30 22.39
CA ASN A 92 6.43 5.11 22.82
C ASN A 92 7.42 5.45 21.69
N HIS A 93 7.28 4.88 20.48
CA HIS A 93 8.15 5.12 19.34
C HIS A 93 7.33 5.62 18.16
N PHE A 94 7.86 6.58 17.42
CA PHE A 94 7.07 7.34 16.44
C PHE A 94 7.80 7.55 15.12
N GLY A 95 7.00 7.54 14.05
CA GLY A 95 7.40 7.95 12.72
C GLY A 95 8.32 6.97 12.00
N ILE A 96 8.96 7.45 10.94
CA ILE A 96 9.85 6.66 10.09
C ILE A 96 10.98 6.01 10.91
N PRO A 97 11.72 6.74 11.78
CA PRO A 97 12.84 6.18 12.55
C PRO A 97 12.44 5.45 13.82
N GLN A 98 11.15 5.35 14.15
CA GLN A 98 10.66 4.81 15.43
C GLN A 98 11.38 5.35 16.66
N GLY A 99 11.64 6.66 16.64
CA GLY A 99 12.30 7.34 17.76
C GLY A 99 11.38 7.59 18.95
N LYS A 100 11.95 7.68 20.16
CA LYS A 100 11.20 7.95 21.42
C LYS A 100 10.74 9.41 21.57
N SER A 101 11.23 10.33 20.74
CA SER A 101 10.86 11.74 20.81
C SER A 101 9.39 11.95 20.41
N LYS A 102 8.60 12.52 21.31
CA LYS A 102 7.18 12.88 21.03
C LYS A 102 7.04 13.88 19.89
N TRP A 103 8.06 14.71 19.65
CA TRP A 103 8.10 15.65 18.54
C TRP A 103 7.93 14.97 17.17
N LEU A 104 8.40 13.73 17.01
CA LEU A 104 8.25 12.97 15.78
C LEU A 104 6.79 12.75 15.36
N LYS A 105 5.82 12.83 16.27
CA LYS A 105 4.38 12.74 15.95
C LYS A 105 3.90 13.87 15.04
N THR A 106 4.48 15.06 15.19
CA THR A 106 4.08 16.28 14.46
C THR A 106 5.09 16.72 13.41
N ALA A 107 6.27 16.11 13.40
CA ALA A 107 7.32 16.37 12.44
C ALA A 107 6.93 15.90 11.04
N THR A 108 7.33 16.66 10.01
CA THR A 108 7.18 16.24 8.62
C THR A 108 8.03 14.99 8.33
N PRO A 109 7.71 14.18 7.30
CA PRO A 109 8.51 13.00 6.97
C PRO A 109 10.00 13.29 6.78
N ASN A 110 10.34 14.38 6.10
CA ASN A 110 11.73 14.78 5.88
C ASN A 110 12.44 15.15 7.20
N GLN A 111 11.73 15.80 8.11
CA GLN A 111 12.26 16.12 9.45
C GLN A 111 12.48 14.85 10.29
N GLN A 112 11.58 13.86 10.19
CA GLN A 112 11.73 12.57 10.85
C GLN A 112 12.98 11.83 10.34
N ILE A 113 13.17 11.80 9.01
CA ILE A 113 14.35 11.17 8.38
C ILE A 113 15.64 11.85 8.85
N MET A 114 15.69 13.18 8.81
CA MET A 114 16.86 13.93 9.26
C MET A 114 17.17 13.74 10.74
N TRP A 115 16.12 13.69 11.56
CA TRP A 115 16.26 13.38 12.99
C TRP A 115 16.92 12.01 13.20
N GLY A 116 16.45 10.99 12.50
CA GLY A 116 17.00 9.64 12.60
C GLY A 116 18.42 9.52 12.05
N ILE A 117 18.75 10.19 10.92
CA ILE A 117 20.12 10.27 10.41
C ILE A 117 21.07 10.87 11.48
N LYS A 118 20.67 12.00 12.08
CA LYS A 118 21.47 12.63 13.15
C LYS A 118 21.60 11.72 14.38
N TYR A 119 20.51 11.08 14.79
CA TYR A 119 20.51 10.15 15.91
C TYR A 119 21.48 8.99 15.66
N ASN A 120 21.41 8.35 14.48
CA ASN A 120 22.26 7.22 14.14
C ASN A 120 23.73 7.62 14.06
N ASN A 121 24.05 8.76 13.47
CA ASN A 121 25.41 9.27 13.43
C ASN A 121 25.97 9.55 14.84
N ASN A 122 25.18 10.18 15.70
CA ASN A 122 25.63 10.53 17.05
C ASN A 122 25.82 9.30 17.95
N ARG A 123 24.96 8.29 17.79
CA ARG A 123 24.97 7.11 18.66
C ARG A 123 25.88 5.99 18.16
N TYR A 124 25.92 5.77 16.87
CA TYR A 124 26.60 4.62 16.25
C TYR A 124 27.75 5.04 15.32
N GLY A 125 27.78 6.29 14.92
CA GLY A 125 28.79 6.85 14.01
C GLY A 125 28.44 6.71 12.52
N SER A 126 27.49 5.82 12.14
CA SER A 126 27.02 5.67 10.76
C SER A 126 25.67 4.93 10.69
N MET A 127 25.03 4.95 9.51
CA MET A 127 23.79 4.20 9.27
C MET A 127 24.07 2.70 9.25
N CYS A 128 25.20 2.28 8.68
CA CYS A 128 25.56 0.87 8.61
C CYS A 128 25.86 0.28 9.99
N LYS A 129 26.52 1.02 10.87
CA LYS A 129 26.70 0.58 12.28
C LYS A 129 25.40 0.54 13.07
N ALA A 130 24.47 1.47 12.80
CA ALA A 130 23.13 1.43 13.39
C ALA A 130 22.36 0.18 12.96
N LEU A 131 22.40 -0.17 11.67
CA LEU A 131 21.80 -1.39 11.14
C LEU A 131 22.44 -2.66 11.71
N GLU A 132 23.76 -2.71 11.81
CA GLU A 132 24.48 -3.82 12.45
C GLU A 132 24.02 -4.02 13.90
N HIS A 133 23.97 -2.94 14.68
CA HIS A 133 23.46 -2.97 16.04
C HIS A 133 22.02 -3.49 16.09
N TYR A 134 21.14 -3.01 15.20
CA TYR A 134 19.76 -3.47 15.08
C TYR A 134 19.68 -4.98 14.80
N LYS A 135 20.48 -5.49 13.86
CA LYS A 135 20.51 -6.93 13.52
C LYS A 135 20.94 -7.81 14.71
N ILE A 136 21.82 -7.30 15.56
CA ILE A 136 22.33 -8.03 16.74
C ILE A 136 21.38 -7.92 17.94
N LYS A 137 20.81 -6.74 18.18
CA LYS A 137 20.06 -6.42 19.42
C LYS A 137 18.54 -6.35 19.23
N GLY A 138 18.05 -6.23 17.99
CA GLY A 138 16.64 -6.04 17.67
C GLY A 138 16.10 -4.61 17.93
N TRP A 139 16.99 -3.64 18.18
CA TRP A 139 16.65 -2.21 18.38
C TRP A 139 17.86 -1.32 18.04
N HIS A 140 17.59 -0.05 17.79
CA HIS A 140 18.63 0.96 17.56
C HIS A 140 18.36 2.29 18.29
#